data_989f137be9b4fa83942a68110635edb2
#
_entry.id   989f137be9b4fa83942a68110635edb2
#
_cell.length_a   1.000
_cell.length_b   1.000
_cell.length_c   1.000
_cell.angle_alpha   90.00
_cell.angle_beta   90.00
_cell.angle_gamma   90.00
#
_symmetry.space_group_name_H-M   'P 1'
#
loop_
_entity.id
_entity.type
_entity.pdbx_description
1 polymer ?
#
loop_
_entity_poly.entity_id
_entity_poly.type
_entity_poly.pdbx_seq_one_letter_code
_entity_poly.pdbx_strand_id
1 'polypeptide(L)'
;MNHVGRDWYMRGHQASARYAEDVNEFEELGLTPIYRCGFEAPAVEEAPVRLGLERVDEWRIPQNECRFVVGQIRWVEFPESALAQDGYLDLEGLGVVALSSLDGYHVTQKLSRLAYAKPEQSVADSQPDFMKGWQDA
;
A
#
# COMPACT_ATOMS: atom_id res chain seq x y z
N MET A 1 7.85 1.17 -1.48
CA MET A 1 6.77 0.26 -0.99
C MET A 1 5.83 -0.02 -2.14
N ASN A 2 5.37 -1.27 -2.31
CA ASN A 2 4.53 -1.68 -3.42
C ASN A 2 3.30 -2.41 -2.87
N HIS A 3 2.11 -2.06 -3.36
CA HIS A 3 0.91 -2.82 -3.01
C HIS A 3 0.84 -4.08 -3.88
N VAL A 4 0.62 -5.21 -3.23
CA VAL A 4 0.55 -6.51 -3.92
C VAL A 4 -0.83 -6.68 -4.55
N GLY A 5 -0.85 -6.94 -5.86
CA GLY A 5 -2.06 -7.23 -6.62
C GLY A 5 -2.35 -8.73 -6.68
N ARG A 6 -3.62 -9.06 -6.90
CA ARG A 6 -4.10 -10.46 -7.01
C ARG A 6 -3.42 -11.26 -8.13
N ASP A 7 -2.89 -10.57 -9.14
CA ASP A 7 -2.31 -11.23 -10.31
C ASP A 7 -0.87 -11.69 -10.08
N TRP A 8 -0.21 -11.20 -9.03
CA TRP A 8 1.18 -11.51 -8.72
C TRP A 8 1.45 -11.80 -7.23
N TYR A 9 0.41 -11.97 -6.39
CA TYR A 9 0.56 -12.16 -4.94
C TYR A 9 1.44 -13.36 -4.57
N MET A 10 1.43 -14.43 -5.35
CA MET A 10 2.30 -15.59 -5.09
C MET A 10 3.79 -15.22 -5.26
N ARG A 11 4.14 -14.44 -6.28
CA ARG A 11 5.50 -13.92 -6.45
C ARG A 11 5.86 -12.93 -5.35
N GLY A 12 4.92 -12.05 -4.99
CA GLY A 12 5.07 -11.14 -3.86
C GLY A 12 5.27 -11.86 -2.53
N HIS A 13 4.56 -12.97 -2.29
CA HIS A 13 4.78 -13.82 -1.13
C HIS A 13 6.18 -14.47 -1.15
N GLN A 14 6.58 -15.01 -2.29
CA GLN A 14 7.88 -15.65 -2.46
C GLN A 14 9.04 -14.68 -2.21
N ALA A 15 8.86 -13.36 -2.46
CA ALA A 15 9.87 -12.34 -2.13
C ALA A 15 10.15 -12.21 -0.62
N SER A 16 9.34 -12.81 0.25
CA SER A 16 9.61 -12.88 1.69
C SER A 16 10.58 -14.01 2.10
N ALA A 17 10.97 -14.87 1.16
CA ALA A 17 11.93 -15.93 1.43
C ALA A 17 13.33 -15.35 1.72
N ARG A 18 14.13 -16.11 2.46
CA ARG A 18 15.51 -15.73 2.76
C ARG A 18 16.42 -16.16 1.62
N TYR A 19 16.50 -15.36 0.58
CA TYR A 19 17.47 -15.56 -0.49
C TYR A 19 18.89 -15.31 -0.01
N ALA A 20 19.87 -15.88 -0.70
CA ALA A 20 21.28 -15.55 -0.50
C ALA A 20 21.53 -14.09 -0.94
N GLU A 21 22.55 -13.45 -0.36
CA GLU A 21 22.82 -12.01 -0.53
C GLU A 21 23.16 -11.62 -1.99
N ASP A 22 23.64 -12.58 -2.77
CA ASP A 22 23.99 -12.43 -4.18
C ASP A 22 22.84 -12.71 -5.16
N VAL A 23 21.66 -13.08 -4.66
CA VAL A 23 20.48 -13.34 -5.49
C VAL A 23 19.71 -12.04 -5.75
N ASN A 24 19.46 -11.76 -7.03
CA ASN A 24 18.57 -10.70 -7.45
C ASN A 24 17.11 -11.21 -7.43
N GLU A 25 16.35 -10.81 -6.43
CA GLU A 25 14.96 -11.25 -6.25
C GLU A 25 14.04 -10.84 -7.41
N PHE A 26 14.30 -9.73 -8.08
CA PHE A 26 13.51 -9.33 -9.26
C PHE A 26 13.67 -10.35 -10.40
N GLU A 27 14.90 -10.79 -10.65
CA GLU A 27 15.17 -11.79 -11.71
C GLU A 27 14.63 -13.16 -11.33
N GLU A 28 14.88 -13.59 -10.07
CA GLU A 28 14.42 -14.88 -9.58
C GLU A 28 12.90 -15.05 -9.62
N LEU A 29 12.17 -13.97 -9.32
CA LEU A 29 10.71 -13.98 -9.26
C LEU A 29 10.03 -13.53 -10.55
N GLY A 30 10.81 -13.13 -11.56
CA GLY A 30 10.28 -12.60 -12.80
C GLY A 30 9.48 -11.31 -12.60
N LEU A 31 9.90 -10.46 -11.65
CA LEU A 31 9.33 -9.14 -11.39
C LEU A 31 10.13 -8.08 -12.16
N THR A 32 9.46 -7.00 -12.57
CA THR A 32 10.09 -5.94 -13.34
C THR A 32 10.47 -4.75 -12.45
N PRO A 33 11.78 -4.46 -12.27
CA PRO A 33 12.20 -3.29 -11.51
C PRO A 33 12.00 -2.02 -12.34
N ILE A 34 11.40 -0.99 -11.72
CA ILE A 34 11.30 0.35 -12.30
C ILE A 34 11.81 1.40 -11.32
N TYR A 35 12.44 2.45 -11.86
CA TYR A 35 13.00 3.55 -11.08
C TYR A 35 12.19 4.81 -11.31
N ARG A 36 11.86 5.54 -10.24
CA ARG A 36 11.00 6.72 -10.30
C ARG A 36 11.57 7.86 -9.46
N CYS A 37 11.38 9.08 -9.95
CA CYS A 37 11.66 10.33 -9.20
C CYS A 37 13.07 10.40 -8.59
N GLY A 38 14.08 9.79 -9.24
CA GLY A 38 15.46 9.81 -8.75
C GLY A 38 15.74 8.89 -7.55
N PHE A 39 14.81 8.01 -7.19
CA PHE A 39 15.06 7.02 -6.14
C PHE A 39 15.99 5.91 -6.67
N GLU A 40 16.98 5.54 -5.86
CA GLU A 40 17.90 4.43 -6.15
C GLU A 40 17.22 3.06 -5.92
N ALA A 41 16.29 2.99 -4.97
CA ALA A 41 15.53 1.78 -4.71
C ALA A 41 14.45 1.59 -5.79
N PRO A 42 14.40 0.44 -6.47
CA PRO A 42 13.40 0.16 -7.48
C PRO A 42 12.00 -0.05 -6.87
N ALA A 43 10.98 0.29 -7.64
CA ALA A 43 9.62 -0.17 -7.42
C ALA A 43 9.33 -1.38 -8.33
N VAL A 44 8.24 -2.09 -8.05
CA VAL A 44 7.76 -3.23 -8.85
C VAL A 44 6.77 -2.71 -9.90
N GLU A 45 7.02 -2.97 -11.18
CA GLU A 45 6.14 -2.51 -12.28
C GLU A 45 4.75 -3.12 -12.21
N GLU A 46 4.64 -4.37 -11.76
CA GLU A 46 3.37 -5.09 -11.61
C GLU A 46 2.50 -4.57 -10.47
N ALA A 47 3.06 -3.75 -9.57
CA ALA A 47 2.30 -3.21 -8.44
C ALA A 47 1.32 -2.14 -8.90
N PRO A 48 0.02 -2.25 -8.57
CA PRO A 48 -0.99 -1.27 -8.97
C PRO A 48 -0.83 0.08 -8.24
N VAL A 49 -0.23 0.07 -7.06
CA VAL A 49 0.09 1.29 -6.29
C VAL A 49 1.52 1.18 -5.77
N ARG A 50 2.29 2.23 -5.98
CA ARG A 50 3.70 2.33 -5.59
C ARG A 50 3.94 3.60 -4.79
N LEU A 51 4.77 3.51 -3.77
CA LEU A 51 5.14 4.65 -2.93
C LEU A 51 6.66 4.71 -2.78
N GLY A 52 7.23 5.87 -3.04
CA GLY A 52 8.61 6.18 -2.66
C GLY A 52 8.64 6.74 -1.25
N LEU A 53 9.41 6.08 -0.39
CA LEU A 53 9.52 6.41 1.02
C LEU A 53 10.98 6.75 1.34
N GLU A 54 11.19 7.84 2.08
CA GLU A 54 12.46 8.14 2.72
C GLU A 54 12.38 7.74 4.19
N ARG A 55 13.34 6.95 4.66
CA ARG A 55 13.38 6.55 6.07
C ARG A 55 13.69 7.76 6.94
N VAL A 56 12.80 8.07 7.89
CA VAL A 56 12.96 9.19 8.83
C VAL A 56 13.21 8.73 10.25
N ASP A 57 12.78 7.51 10.61
CA ASP A 57 13.02 6.94 11.94
C ASP A 57 13.00 5.40 11.90
N GLU A 58 13.60 4.76 12.92
CA GLU A 58 13.63 3.31 13.06
C GLU A 58 13.75 2.93 14.55
N TRP A 59 12.90 1.99 14.98
CA TRP A 59 12.98 1.42 16.34
C TRP A 59 13.15 -0.09 16.28
N ARG A 60 14.11 -0.61 17.04
CA ARG A 60 14.26 -2.03 17.25
C ARG A 60 13.33 -2.49 18.37
N ILE A 61 12.59 -3.57 18.12
CA ILE A 61 11.72 -4.22 19.10
C ILE A 61 12.55 -5.33 19.78
N PRO A 62 12.98 -5.16 21.07
CA PRO A 62 13.91 -6.10 21.70
C PRO A 62 13.37 -7.53 21.87
N GLN A 63 12.02 -7.66 21.92
CA GLN A 63 11.36 -8.93 22.18
C GLN A 63 11.45 -9.94 21.02
N ASN A 64 11.58 -9.45 19.79
CA ASN A 64 11.59 -10.29 18.59
C ASN A 64 12.62 -9.84 17.56
N GLU A 65 13.46 -8.87 17.91
CA GLU A 65 14.48 -8.26 17.03
C GLU A 65 13.95 -7.60 15.76
N CYS A 66 12.62 -7.48 15.62
CA CYS A 66 12.03 -6.76 14.50
C CYS A 66 12.39 -5.28 14.52
N ARG A 67 12.38 -4.67 13.34
CA ARG A 67 12.57 -3.23 13.16
C ARG A 67 11.24 -2.60 12.75
N PHE A 68 10.84 -1.58 13.49
CA PHE A 68 9.73 -0.71 13.10
C PHE A 68 10.33 0.50 12.37
N VAL A 69 10.02 0.64 11.10
CA VAL A 69 10.57 1.70 10.25
C VAL A 69 9.50 2.73 9.94
N VAL A 70 9.80 4.01 10.15
CA VAL A 70 8.96 5.14 9.76
C VAL A 70 9.50 5.73 8.47
N GLY A 71 8.67 5.77 7.46
CA GLY A 71 9.01 6.34 6.15
C GLY A 71 8.15 7.55 5.82
N GLN A 72 8.79 8.64 5.41
CA GLN A 72 8.09 9.79 4.84
C GLN A 72 7.78 9.52 3.37
N ILE A 73 6.51 9.62 2.97
CA ILE A 73 6.09 9.49 1.57
C ILE A 73 6.63 10.69 0.78
N ARG A 74 7.39 10.39 -0.29
CA ARG A 74 7.93 11.40 -1.21
C ARG A 74 7.16 11.45 -2.53
N TRP A 75 6.67 10.32 -2.97
CA TRP A 75 5.81 10.21 -4.16
C TRP A 75 4.88 8.99 -4.03
N VAL A 76 3.77 9.06 -4.73
CA VAL A 76 2.81 7.95 -4.91
C VAL A 76 2.47 7.86 -6.39
N GLU A 77 2.41 6.63 -6.92
CA GLU A 77 2.00 6.35 -8.29
C GLU A 77 0.86 5.32 -8.29
N PHE A 78 -0.22 5.64 -8.99
CA PHE A 78 -1.39 4.78 -9.17
C PHE A 78 -2.15 5.20 -10.45
N PRO A 79 -3.00 4.35 -11.05
CA PRO A 79 -3.85 4.73 -12.16
C PRO A 79 -4.85 5.84 -11.77
N GLU A 80 -4.91 6.92 -12.54
CA GLU A 80 -5.80 8.06 -12.27
C GLU A 80 -7.28 7.64 -12.13
N SER A 81 -7.68 6.61 -12.90
CA SER A 81 -9.04 6.04 -12.86
C SER A 81 -9.45 5.46 -11.52
N ALA A 82 -8.49 5.17 -10.63
CA ALA A 82 -8.76 4.64 -9.29
C ALA A 82 -8.97 5.74 -8.23
N LEU A 83 -8.69 7.00 -8.58
CA LEU A 83 -8.84 8.13 -7.67
C LEU A 83 -10.22 8.76 -7.83
N ALA A 84 -11.03 8.71 -6.79
CA ALA A 84 -12.31 9.41 -6.74
C ALA A 84 -12.11 10.92 -6.54
N GLN A 85 -13.13 11.73 -6.90
CA GLN A 85 -13.09 13.19 -6.79
C GLN A 85 -12.86 13.70 -5.35
N ASP A 86 -13.22 12.91 -4.36
CA ASP A 86 -13.03 13.20 -2.94
C ASP A 86 -11.69 12.70 -2.37
N GLY A 87 -10.78 12.24 -3.23
CA GLY A 87 -9.46 11.77 -2.85
C GLY A 87 -9.39 10.30 -2.41
N TYR A 88 -10.51 9.57 -2.44
CA TYR A 88 -10.52 8.14 -2.13
C TYR A 88 -9.82 7.34 -3.23
N LEU A 89 -8.86 6.50 -2.85
CA LEU A 89 -8.19 5.58 -3.76
C LEU A 89 -8.85 4.20 -3.67
N ASP A 90 -9.43 3.73 -4.78
CA ASP A 90 -10.12 2.44 -4.86
C ASP A 90 -9.13 1.27 -5.02
N LEU A 91 -8.52 0.85 -3.90
CA LEU A 91 -7.58 -0.27 -3.87
C LEU A 91 -8.23 -1.59 -4.26
N GLU A 92 -9.52 -1.77 -3.97
CA GLU A 92 -10.28 -2.96 -4.35
C GLU A 92 -10.45 -3.05 -5.87
N GLY A 93 -10.87 -1.94 -6.51
CA GLY A 93 -10.97 -1.84 -7.96
C GLY A 93 -9.63 -2.09 -8.67
N LEU A 94 -8.52 -1.75 -8.04
CA LEU A 94 -7.16 -2.05 -8.51
C LEU A 94 -6.72 -3.50 -8.28
N GLY A 95 -7.53 -4.32 -7.62
CA GLY A 95 -7.20 -5.71 -7.32
C GLY A 95 -6.09 -5.88 -6.28
N VAL A 96 -5.88 -4.89 -5.41
CA VAL A 96 -4.97 -5.01 -4.27
C VAL A 96 -5.50 -6.08 -3.31
N VAL A 97 -4.62 -6.96 -2.83
CA VAL A 97 -4.99 -8.01 -1.89
C VAL A 97 -4.82 -7.56 -0.44
N ALA A 98 -5.65 -8.09 0.44
CA ALA A 98 -5.45 -7.99 1.87
C ALA A 98 -4.74 -9.24 2.39
N LEU A 99 -3.90 -9.06 3.40
CA LEU A 99 -3.17 -10.14 4.06
C LEU A 99 -3.66 -10.28 5.50
N SER A 100 -4.07 -11.48 5.88
CA SER A 100 -4.32 -11.84 7.27
C SER A 100 -3.24 -12.77 7.77
N SER A 101 -2.75 -12.53 8.99
CA SER A 101 -1.62 -13.26 9.54
C SER A 101 -0.38 -13.13 8.66
N LEU A 102 0.27 -14.23 8.31
CA LEU A 102 1.51 -14.25 7.51
C LEU A 102 1.33 -14.82 6.10
N ASP A 103 0.19 -15.45 5.80
CA ASP A 103 0.00 -16.31 4.63
C ASP A 103 -1.42 -16.30 4.05
N GLY A 104 -2.39 -15.68 4.72
CA GLY A 104 -3.78 -15.62 4.27
C GLY A 104 -4.05 -14.45 3.33
N TYR A 105 -4.04 -14.67 2.03
CA TYR A 105 -4.37 -13.66 1.03
C TYR A 105 -5.85 -13.62 0.72
N HIS A 106 -6.43 -12.41 0.65
CA HIS A 106 -7.85 -12.18 0.41
C HIS A 106 -8.08 -11.17 -0.70
N VAL A 107 -9.08 -11.43 -1.51
CA VAL A 107 -9.72 -10.40 -2.31
C VAL A 107 -10.76 -9.72 -1.42
N THR A 108 -10.68 -8.41 -1.29
CA THR A 108 -11.60 -7.64 -0.44
C THR A 108 -12.91 -7.35 -1.17
N GLN A 109 -13.97 -7.18 -0.39
CA GLN A 109 -15.25 -6.66 -0.85
C GLN A 109 -15.66 -5.48 0.03
N LYS A 110 -15.70 -4.30 -0.56
CA LYS A 110 -16.10 -3.08 0.15
C LYS A 110 -17.55 -3.15 0.56
N LEU A 111 -17.82 -2.99 1.85
CA LEU A 111 -19.19 -2.94 2.36
C LEU A 111 -19.83 -1.58 2.10
N SER A 112 -19.14 -0.51 2.48
CA SER A 112 -19.62 0.86 2.30
C SER A 112 -18.48 1.86 2.51
N ARG A 113 -18.75 3.11 2.17
CA ARG A 113 -17.96 4.27 2.61
C ARG A 113 -18.84 5.08 3.55
N LEU A 114 -18.33 5.42 4.72
CA LEU A 114 -19.07 6.14 5.74
C LEU A 114 -18.50 7.54 5.94
N ALA A 115 -19.36 8.50 6.24
CA ALA A 115 -18.94 9.84 6.63
C ALA A 115 -18.18 9.82 7.97
N TYR A 116 -17.47 10.89 8.26
CA TYR A 116 -16.79 11.04 9.55
C TYR A 116 -17.81 10.98 10.71
N ALA A 117 -17.59 10.06 11.64
CA ALA A 117 -18.50 9.85 12.77
C ALA A 117 -18.48 11.05 13.73
N LYS A 118 -19.67 11.53 14.09
CA LYS A 118 -19.87 12.57 15.10
C LYS A 118 -20.85 12.08 16.16
N PRO A 119 -20.72 12.49 17.44
CA PRO A 119 -21.55 11.96 18.54
C PRO A 119 -23.04 12.13 18.35
N GLU A 120 -23.47 13.20 17.67
CA GLU A 120 -24.88 13.56 17.52
C GLU A 120 -25.46 13.27 16.12
N GLN A 121 -24.70 12.56 15.27
CA GLN A 121 -25.12 12.27 13.90
C GLN A 121 -25.04 10.77 13.61
N SER A 122 -26.12 10.24 13.00
CA SER A 122 -26.08 8.89 12.46
C SER A 122 -25.13 8.83 11.25
N VAL A 123 -24.30 7.80 11.17
CA VAL A 123 -23.46 7.50 9.99
C VAL A 123 -24.22 6.78 8.89
N ALA A 124 -25.51 6.47 9.11
CA ALA A 124 -26.35 5.82 8.11
C ALA A 124 -26.53 6.75 6.90
N ASP A 125 -26.25 6.21 5.72
CA ASP A 125 -26.58 6.80 4.40
C ASP A 125 -25.90 8.10 3.99
N SER A 126 -24.87 8.57 4.71
CA SER A 126 -24.13 9.74 4.27
C SER A 126 -22.93 9.37 3.41
N GLN A 127 -22.86 9.93 2.21
CA GLN A 127 -21.63 9.91 1.40
C GLN A 127 -20.50 10.57 2.19
N PRO A 128 -19.28 10.01 2.20
CA PRO A 128 -18.16 10.65 2.89
C PRO A 128 -17.85 12.00 2.26
N ASP A 129 -17.94 13.05 3.06
CA ASP A 129 -17.59 14.41 2.66
C ASP A 129 -16.19 14.73 3.22
N PHE A 130 -15.15 14.15 2.60
CA PHE A 130 -13.77 14.29 3.06
C PHE A 130 -13.15 15.66 2.76
N MET A 131 -13.76 16.46 1.88
CA MET A 131 -13.16 17.73 1.43
C MET A 131 -13.48 18.92 2.34
N LYS A 132 -14.50 18.84 3.17
CA LYS A 132 -14.91 19.99 4.02
C LYS A 132 -13.99 20.25 5.23
N GLY A 133 -13.16 19.31 5.63
CA GLY A 133 -12.29 19.44 6.80
C GLY A 133 -10.85 19.90 6.50
N TRP A 134 -10.44 19.96 5.25
CA TRP A 134 -9.08 20.31 4.85
C TRP A 134 -8.90 21.75 4.33
N GLN A 135 -10.01 22.47 4.14
CA GLN A 135 -9.97 23.88 3.70
C GLN A 135 -9.87 24.88 4.85
N ASP A 136 -10.07 24.45 6.10
CA ASP A 136 -10.09 25.30 7.30
C ASP A 136 -8.93 24.96 8.29
N ALA A 137 -7.87 24.27 7.86
CA ALA A 137 -6.72 23.94 8.69
C ALA A 137 -5.45 24.67 8.25
#